data_47c05eba0d73fd1fcf37daed0f16cdaf
#
_entry.id   47c05eba0d73fd1fcf37daed0f16cdaf
#
_cell.length_a   1.000
_cell.length_b   1.000
_cell.length_c   1.000
_cell.angle_alpha   90.00
_cell.angle_beta   90.00
_cell.angle_gamma   90.00
#
_symmetry.space_group_name_H-M   'P 1'
#
loop_
_entity.id
_entity.type
_entity.pdbx_description
1 polymer ?
#
loop_
_entity_poly.entity_id
_entity_poly.type
_entity_poly.pdbx_seq_one_letter_code
_entity_poly.pdbx_strand_id
1 'polypeptide(L)'
;IEEIADIHSFIKNYIEGEFTKINSGFEKNSKIVYGGSVNKNNSEEILKKVKKKTGIKIEVIDGKREAQIISNTTIMDSIGQNKNYLYVDVGGGSTEFSVLQNGKRITSKSFKVGTVRMLNDMVNDKVWLEIEKWIVTNTKKTSKINLLGSGGNINKLFKLSNTKEGKPLMFITLNTFYQEFKKISYEERILKYNLNLDRADVILPALEIFLKALKWSGASKVYVPKIGLSDGMVKVMYKKYNP
;
A
#
# COMPACT_ATOMS: atom_id res chain seq x y z
N ILE A 1 9.28 -10.26 -20.56
CA ILE A 1 9.41 -11.75 -20.42
C ILE A 1 10.03 -12.08 -19.07
N GLU A 2 11.03 -11.34 -18.59
CA GLU A 2 11.64 -11.50 -17.26
C GLU A 2 10.66 -11.19 -16.11
N GLU A 3 9.85 -10.13 -16.19
CA GLU A 3 8.81 -9.82 -15.18
C GLU A 3 7.77 -10.94 -15.00
N ILE A 4 7.46 -11.69 -16.08
CA ILE A 4 6.51 -12.81 -16.01
C ILE A 4 7.18 -14.02 -15.32
N ALA A 5 8.47 -14.22 -15.54
CA ALA A 5 9.25 -15.25 -14.87
C ALA A 5 9.36 -15.00 -13.37
N ASP A 6 9.52 -13.74 -12.97
CA ASP A 6 9.68 -13.33 -11.57
C ASP A 6 8.37 -13.48 -10.78
N ILE A 7 7.22 -13.05 -11.34
CA ILE A 7 5.91 -13.27 -10.74
C ILE A 7 5.60 -14.78 -10.65
N HIS A 8 5.98 -15.55 -11.65
CA HIS A 8 5.77 -17.00 -11.66
C HIS A 8 6.64 -17.69 -10.59
N SER A 9 7.91 -17.32 -10.50
CA SER A 9 8.86 -17.83 -9.49
C SER A 9 8.40 -17.45 -8.08
N PHE A 10 7.93 -16.20 -7.87
CA PHE A 10 7.39 -15.74 -6.60
C PHE A 10 6.12 -16.50 -6.20
N ILE A 11 5.14 -16.63 -7.12
CA ILE A 11 3.90 -17.38 -6.85
C ILE A 11 4.23 -18.85 -6.59
N LYS A 12 5.12 -19.46 -7.37
CA LYS A 12 5.54 -20.84 -7.18
C LYS A 12 6.24 -21.05 -5.85
N ASN A 13 7.26 -20.26 -5.54
CA ASN A 13 8.06 -20.41 -4.32
C ASN A 13 7.26 -20.04 -3.06
N TYR A 14 6.41 -19.04 -3.12
CA TYR A 14 5.57 -18.61 -1.99
C TYR A 14 4.41 -19.58 -1.76
N ILE A 15 3.69 -19.95 -2.82
CA ILE A 15 2.56 -20.89 -2.71
C ILE A 15 3.08 -22.30 -2.40
N GLU A 16 4.10 -22.81 -3.07
CA GLU A 16 4.66 -24.14 -2.78
C GLU A 16 5.33 -24.20 -1.41
N GLY A 17 6.06 -23.14 -0.99
CA GLY A 17 6.70 -23.07 0.32
C GLY A 17 5.68 -22.96 1.47
N GLU A 18 4.61 -22.18 1.33
CA GLU A 18 3.57 -22.05 2.32
C GLU A 18 2.55 -23.21 2.26
N PHE A 19 2.23 -23.74 1.08
CA PHE A 19 1.38 -24.92 0.93
C PHE A 19 1.98 -26.18 1.56
N THR A 20 3.29 -26.33 1.56
CA THR A 20 3.94 -27.45 2.24
C THR A 20 3.78 -27.36 3.76
N LYS A 21 3.66 -26.15 4.30
CA LYS A 21 3.40 -25.91 5.74
C LYS A 21 1.93 -26.01 6.12
N ILE A 22 1.01 -25.76 5.18
CA ILE A 22 -0.44 -25.60 5.43
C ILE A 22 -1.22 -26.87 5.06
N ASN A 23 -0.62 -27.84 4.37
CA ASN A 23 -1.30 -29.02 3.79
C ASN A 23 -1.91 -30.00 4.79
N SER A 24 -1.93 -29.70 6.08
CA SER A 24 -2.59 -30.53 7.09
C SER A 24 -4.02 -30.10 7.45
N GLY A 25 -4.60 -29.05 6.80
CA GLY A 25 -5.90 -28.53 7.26
C GLY A 25 -6.78 -27.77 6.25
N PHE A 26 -6.41 -27.69 4.96
CA PHE A 26 -7.24 -26.94 4.00
C PHE A 26 -8.19 -27.86 3.19
N GLU A 27 -9.48 -27.57 3.28
CA GLU A 27 -10.50 -28.19 2.42
C GLU A 27 -10.37 -27.72 0.96
N LYS A 28 -10.82 -28.57 0.03
CA LYS A 28 -10.77 -28.42 -1.44
C LYS A 28 -11.35 -27.09 -2.00
N ASN A 29 -11.99 -26.27 -1.17
CA ASN A 29 -12.66 -25.01 -1.53
C ASN A 29 -12.04 -23.75 -0.90
N SER A 30 -10.85 -23.83 -0.33
CA SER A 30 -10.20 -22.67 0.27
C SER A 30 -9.87 -21.61 -0.78
N LYS A 31 -10.17 -20.33 -0.48
CA LYS A 31 -9.86 -19.19 -1.33
C LYS A 31 -8.60 -18.52 -0.83
N ILE A 32 -7.61 -18.38 -1.71
CA ILE A 32 -6.38 -17.65 -1.43
C ILE A 32 -6.56 -16.21 -1.90
N VAL A 33 -6.24 -15.25 -1.03
CA VAL A 33 -6.29 -13.83 -1.33
C VAL A 33 -4.85 -13.32 -1.47
N TYR A 34 -4.55 -12.76 -2.63
CA TYR A 34 -3.29 -12.11 -2.91
C TYR A 34 -3.54 -10.67 -3.35
N GLY A 35 -2.90 -9.71 -2.69
CA GLY A 35 -2.92 -8.30 -3.08
C GLY A 35 -1.69 -7.97 -3.91
N GLY A 36 -1.89 -7.66 -5.18
CA GLY A 36 -0.82 -7.26 -6.09
C GLY A 36 -1.35 -6.35 -7.19
N SER A 37 -0.46 -5.60 -7.81
CA SER A 37 -0.78 -4.72 -8.93
C SER A 37 -0.52 -5.45 -10.24
N VAL A 38 -1.51 -5.48 -11.14
CA VAL A 38 -1.38 -6.12 -12.46
C VAL A 38 -1.49 -5.04 -13.54
N ASN A 39 -0.53 -5.02 -14.48
CA ASN A 39 -0.61 -4.14 -15.64
C ASN A 39 -1.79 -4.56 -16.52
N LYS A 40 -2.71 -3.62 -16.80
CA LYS A 40 -3.95 -3.88 -17.56
C LYS A 40 -3.69 -4.48 -18.95
N ASN A 41 -2.56 -4.16 -19.56
CA ASN A 41 -2.26 -4.61 -20.94
C ASN A 41 -1.94 -6.11 -21.06
N ASN A 42 -1.48 -6.74 -19.97
CA ASN A 42 -1.09 -8.16 -19.94
C ASN A 42 -1.90 -8.99 -18.94
N SER A 43 -2.91 -8.37 -18.28
CA SER A 43 -3.64 -9.02 -17.19
C SER A 43 -4.33 -10.31 -17.63
N GLU A 44 -5.03 -10.31 -18.77
CA GLU A 44 -5.78 -11.47 -19.23
C GLU A 44 -4.89 -12.68 -19.53
N GLU A 45 -3.73 -12.44 -20.13
CA GLU A 45 -2.77 -13.49 -20.46
C GLU A 45 -2.17 -14.10 -19.19
N ILE A 46 -1.80 -13.24 -18.22
CA ILE A 46 -1.28 -13.67 -16.91
C ILE A 46 -2.34 -14.50 -16.17
N LEU A 47 -3.59 -14.04 -16.12
CA LEU A 47 -4.69 -14.74 -15.47
C LEU A 47 -4.93 -16.13 -16.08
N LYS A 48 -4.90 -16.23 -17.42
CA LYS A 48 -5.03 -17.51 -18.15
C LYS A 48 -3.86 -18.45 -17.84
N LYS A 49 -2.62 -17.94 -17.84
CA LYS A 49 -1.41 -18.73 -17.55
C LYS A 49 -1.41 -19.26 -16.11
N VAL A 50 -1.75 -18.41 -15.13
CA VAL A 50 -1.84 -18.82 -13.72
C VAL A 50 -2.92 -19.88 -13.56
N LYS A 51 -4.13 -19.66 -14.09
CA LYS A 51 -5.22 -20.66 -14.03
C LYS A 51 -4.82 -22.00 -14.65
N LYS A 52 -4.15 -21.98 -15.82
CA LYS A 52 -3.70 -23.20 -16.50
C LYS A 52 -2.65 -23.97 -15.69
N LYS A 53 -1.73 -23.27 -15.02
CA LYS A 53 -0.62 -23.89 -14.29
C LYS A 53 -0.99 -24.33 -12.87
N THR A 54 -1.85 -23.58 -12.18
CA THR A 54 -2.12 -23.77 -10.74
C THR A 54 -3.58 -24.15 -10.42
N GLY A 55 -4.49 -24.07 -11.40
CA GLY A 55 -5.92 -24.20 -11.17
C GLY A 55 -6.57 -22.99 -10.46
N ILE A 56 -5.78 -22.02 -10.00
CA ILE A 56 -6.26 -20.87 -9.25
C ILE A 56 -6.89 -19.85 -10.19
N LYS A 57 -8.11 -19.44 -9.86
CA LYS A 57 -8.81 -18.34 -10.56
C LYS A 57 -8.54 -17.03 -9.81
N ILE A 58 -7.75 -16.15 -10.42
CA ILE A 58 -7.52 -14.79 -9.89
C ILE A 58 -8.65 -13.88 -10.36
N GLU A 59 -9.19 -13.08 -9.43
CA GLU A 59 -10.15 -12.02 -9.71
C GLU A 59 -9.42 -10.66 -9.63
N VAL A 60 -9.49 -9.88 -10.70
CA VAL A 60 -9.00 -8.50 -10.70
C VAL A 60 -10.13 -7.60 -10.22
N ILE A 61 -9.91 -6.89 -9.13
CA ILE A 61 -10.85 -5.93 -8.58
C ILE A 61 -10.48 -4.51 -9.02
N ASP A 62 -11.47 -3.66 -9.21
CA ASP A 62 -11.25 -2.24 -9.47
C ASP A 62 -10.95 -1.46 -8.18
N GLY A 63 -10.45 -0.22 -8.33
CA GLY A 63 -10.12 0.62 -7.18
C GLY A 63 -11.34 0.96 -6.30
N LYS A 64 -12.58 0.92 -6.81
CA LYS A 64 -13.79 1.10 -6.00
C LYS A 64 -14.00 -0.11 -5.08
N ARG A 65 -13.83 -1.30 -5.60
CA ARG A 65 -13.96 -2.55 -4.84
C ARG A 65 -12.84 -2.68 -3.82
N GLU A 66 -11.60 -2.36 -4.21
CA GLU A 66 -10.45 -2.31 -3.32
C GLU A 66 -10.70 -1.35 -2.15
N ALA A 67 -11.13 -0.14 -2.45
CA ALA A 67 -11.45 0.86 -1.45
C ALA A 67 -12.63 0.47 -0.53
N GLN A 68 -13.64 -0.24 -1.03
CA GLN A 68 -14.71 -0.81 -0.20
C GLN A 68 -14.18 -1.87 0.77
N ILE A 69 -13.28 -2.73 0.31
CA ILE A 69 -12.68 -3.78 1.12
C ILE A 69 -11.85 -3.16 2.25
N ILE A 70 -11.03 -2.16 1.93
CA ILE A 70 -10.21 -1.43 2.92
C ILE A 70 -11.11 -0.69 3.93
N SER A 71 -12.20 -0.07 3.50
CA SER A 71 -13.13 0.62 4.41
C SER A 71 -13.88 -0.31 5.37
N ASN A 72 -13.97 -1.59 5.04
CA ASN A 72 -14.54 -2.61 5.91
C ASN A 72 -13.53 -3.21 6.90
N THR A 73 -12.26 -2.77 6.86
CA THR A 73 -11.27 -3.20 7.85
C THR A 73 -11.50 -2.53 9.20
N THR A 74 -11.01 -3.15 10.27
CA THR A 74 -10.99 -2.58 11.63
C THR A 74 -9.96 -1.45 11.81
N ILE A 75 -9.44 -0.88 10.71
CA ILE A 75 -8.49 0.24 10.75
C ILE A 75 -9.01 1.36 11.64
N MET A 76 -10.30 1.70 11.48
CA MET A 76 -10.94 2.77 12.26
C MET A 76 -11.07 2.43 13.75
N ASP A 77 -11.23 1.15 14.09
CA ASP A 77 -11.34 0.72 15.47
C ASP A 77 -10.00 0.88 16.22
N SER A 78 -8.88 0.70 15.50
CA SER A 78 -7.53 0.79 16.08
C SER A 78 -6.98 2.23 16.21
N ILE A 79 -7.51 3.20 15.44
CA ILE A 79 -6.95 4.56 15.37
C ILE A 79 -7.91 5.67 15.88
N GLY A 80 -9.14 5.33 16.18
CA GLY A 80 -10.18 6.24 16.71
C GLY A 80 -11.13 6.76 15.62
N GLN A 81 -12.39 6.37 15.77
CA GLN A 81 -13.47 6.67 14.80
C GLN A 81 -13.81 8.17 14.69
N ASN A 82 -13.54 8.96 15.73
CA ASN A 82 -13.90 10.39 15.80
C ASN A 82 -12.79 11.32 15.28
N LYS A 83 -11.87 10.81 14.45
CA LYS A 83 -10.77 11.61 13.88
C LYS A 83 -10.88 11.70 12.38
N ASN A 84 -10.23 12.73 11.84
CA ASN A 84 -10.14 12.93 10.41
C ASN A 84 -8.80 12.42 9.89
N TYR A 85 -8.84 11.69 8.78
CA TYR A 85 -7.64 11.11 8.18
C TYR A 85 -7.58 11.36 6.67
N LEU A 86 -6.39 11.64 6.20
CA LEU A 86 -6.01 11.45 4.80
C LEU A 86 -5.35 10.08 4.69
N TYR A 87 -6.08 9.11 4.16
CA TYR A 87 -5.54 7.79 3.82
C TYR A 87 -4.70 7.90 2.55
N VAL A 88 -3.51 7.35 2.59
CA VAL A 88 -2.52 7.37 1.49
C VAL A 88 -2.01 5.96 1.29
N ASP A 89 -2.31 5.37 0.15
CA ASP A 89 -1.82 4.07 -0.26
C ASP A 89 -0.85 4.22 -1.43
N VAL A 90 0.42 3.94 -1.17
CA VAL A 90 1.50 4.14 -2.16
C VAL A 90 1.85 2.82 -2.81
N GLY A 91 1.41 2.67 -4.06
CA GLY A 91 1.79 1.57 -4.94
C GLY A 91 2.96 1.89 -5.87
N GLY A 92 3.34 0.92 -6.70
CA GLY A 92 4.39 1.11 -7.71
C GLY A 92 3.95 2.03 -8.87
N GLY A 93 2.71 1.87 -9.34
CA GLY A 93 2.17 2.59 -10.50
C GLY A 93 1.27 3.77 -10.17
N SER A 94 0.63 3.77 -9.01
CA SER A 94 -0.33 4.80 -8.58
C SER A 94 -0.27 5.00 -7.08
N THR A 95 -0.78 6.14 -6.64
CA THR A 95 -1.07 6.42 -5.23
C THR A 95 -2.53 6.78 -5.09
N GLU A 96 -3.19 6.17 -4.14
CA GLU A 96 -4.58 6.44 -3.80
C GLU A 96 -4.66 7.32 -2.56
N PHE A 97 -5.45 8.39 -2.68
CA PHE A 97 -5.76 9.29 -1.59
C PHE A 97 -7.25 9.19 -1.26
N SER A 98 -7.59 9.06 0.02
CA SER A 98 -8.97 9.08 0.49
C SER A 98 -9.11 9.94 1.74
N VAL A 99 -10.09 10.82 1.77
CA VAL A 99 -10.43 11.60 2.97
C VAL A 99 -11.47 10.83 3.78
N LEU A 100 -11.14 10.57 5.03
CA LEU A 100 -11.99 9.86 5.99
C LEU A 100 -12.38 10.82 7.10
N GLN A 101 -13.67 10.90 7.40
CA GLN A 101 -14.21 11.70 8.51
C GLN A 101 -15.21 10.87 9.30
N ASN A 102 -15.02 10.82 10.62
CA ASN A 102 -15.90 10.05 11.51
C ASN A 102 -16.10 8.59 11.05
N GLY A 103 -15.02 7.94 10.63
CA GLY A 103 -15.06 6.56 10.15
C GLY A 103 -15.63 6.37 8.74
N LYS A 104 -16.10 7.42 8.07
CA LYS A 104 -16.67 7.35 6.73
C LYS A 104 -15.75 7.96 5.69
N ARG A 105 -15.66 7.33 4.52
CA ARG A 105 -14.95 7.88 3.37
C ARG A 105 -15.80 8.94 2.67
N ILE A 106 -15.29 10.18 2.66
CA ILE A 106 -15.95 11.35 2.06
C ILE A 106 -15.65 11.44 0.57
N THR A 107 -14.37 11.28 0.21
CA THR A 107 -13.92 11.34 -1.18
C THR A 107 -12.65 10.54 -1.37
N SER A 108 -12.39 10.10 -2.59
CA SER A 108 -11.15 9.43 -2.96
C SER A 108 -10.76 9.72 -4.40
N LYS A 109 -9.45 9.69 -4.67
CA LYS A 109 -8.90 9.82 -6.02
C LYS A 109 -7.58 9.04 -6.12
N SER A 110 -7.41 8.32 -7.23
CA SER A 110 -6.16 7.69 -7.60
C SER A 110 -5.40 8.58 -8.58
N PHE A 111 -4.11 8.74 -8.35
CA PHE A 111 -3.22 9.50 -9.24
C PHE A 111 -2.14 8.60 -9.81
N LYS A 112 -1.74 8.87 -11.04
CA LYS A 112 -0.65 8.14 -11.71
C LYS A 112 0.73 8.59 -11.19
N VAL A 113 0.91 8.53 -9.87
CA VAL A 113 2.16 8.71 -9.15
C VAL A 113 2.37 7.49 -8.28
N GLY A 114 3.48 6.81 -8.46
CA GLY A 114 3.84 5.59 -7.73
C GLY A 114 5.34 5.42 -7.75
N THR A 115 5.85 4.59 -6.88
CA THR A 115 7.29 4.48 -6.64
C THR A 115 8.07 4.07 -7.88
N VAL A 116 7.56 3.10 -8.64
CA VAL A 116 8.19 2.64 -9.90
C VAL A 116 8.07 3.69 -11.00
N ARG A 117 6.94 4.43 -11.07
CA ARG A 117 6.82 5.54 -12.04
C ARG A 117 7.81 6.66 -11.76
N MET A 118 8.05 6.95 -10.49
CA MET A 118 9.03 7.98 -10.11
C MET A 118 10.46 7.55 -10.45
N LEU A 119 10.80 6.29 -10.24
CA LEU A 119 12.10 5.74 -10.63
C LEU A 119 12.37 5.80 -12.14
N ASN A 120 11.32 5.75 -12.95
CA ASN A 120 11.42 5.78 -14.42
C ASN A 120 11.10 7.18 -14.99
N ASP A 121 11.16 8.25 -14.18
CA ASP A 121 10.88 9.63 -14.59
C ASP A 121 9.54 9.84 -15.31
N MET A 122 8.55 9.00 -14.99
CA MET A 122 7.22 9.00 -15.63
C MET A 122 6.22 9.91 -14.91
N VAL A 123 6.67 10.71 -13.94
CA VAL A 123 5.83 11.62 -13.15
C VAL A 123 6.27 13.06 -13.42
N ASN A 124 5.37 13.84 -14.03
CA ASN A 124 5.64 15.24 -14.33
C ASN A 124 5.06 16.19 -13.25
N ASP A 125 5.46 17.44 -13.28
CA ASP A 125 5.03 18.46 -12.31
C ASP A 125 3.53 18.71 -12.32
N LYS A 126 2.83 18.53 -13.46
CA LYS A 126 1.38 18.71 -13.55
C LYS A 126 0.65 17.72 -12.64
N VAL A 127 1.12 16.48 -12.56
CA VAL A 127 0.53 15.47 -11.68
C VAL A 127 0.71 15.87 -10.21
N TRP A 128 1.86 16.40 -9.85
CA TRP A 128 2.11 16.89 -8.48
C TRP A 128 1.22 18.07 -8.11
N LEU A 129 1.03 19.02 -9.01
CA LEU A 129 0.12 20.15 -8.81
C LEU A 129 -1.33 19.70 -8.67
N GLU A 130 -1.75 18.69 -9.44
CA GLU A 130 -3.10 18.13 -9.31
C GLU A 130 -3.32 17.46 -7.96
N ILE A 131 -2.32 16.72 -7.45
CA ILE A 131 -2.36 16.07 -6.15
C ILE A 131 -2.45 17.11 -5.04
N GLU A 132 -1.56 18.11 -5.07
CA GLU A 132 -1.55 19.21 -4.10
C GLU A 132 -2.91 19.90 -4.05
N LYS A 133 -3.42 20.33 -5.22
CA LYS A 133 -4.75 20.98 -5.32
C LYS A 133 -5.84 20.08 -4.74
N TRP A 134 -5.83 18.79 -5.06
CA TRP A 134 -6.84 17.86 -4.56
C TRP A 134 -6.76 17.69 -3.04
N ILE A 135 -5.56 17.47 -2.50
CA ILE A 135 -5.35 17.31 -1.05
C ILE A 135 -5.80 18.58 -0.33
N VAL A 136 -5.26 19.75 -0.72
CA VAL A 136 -5.60 21.03 -0.08
C VAL A 136 -7.10 21.29 -0.11
N THR A 137 -7.75 21.11 -1.27
CA THR A 137 -9.20 21.36 -1.42
C THR A 137 -10.02 20.46 -0.49
N ASN A 138 -9.66 19.19 -0.35
CA ASN A 138 -10.46 18.22 0.40
C ASN A 138 -10.10 18.14 1.87
N THR A 139 -8.96 18.75 2.30
CA THR A 139 -8.54 18.74 3.72
C THR A 139 -8.67 20.11 4.39
N LYS A 140 -8.74 21.21 3.64
CA LYS A 140 -8.75 22.60 4.15
C LYS A 140 -9.84 22.89 5.20
N LYS A 141 -11.01 22.27 5.05
CA LYS A 141 -12.13 22.44 5.99
C LYS A 141 -12.10 21.49 7.18
N THR A 142 -11.07 20.66 7.27
CA THR A 142 -10.99 19.58 8.24
C THR A 142 -10.07 20.00 9.39
N SER A 143 -10.63 20.21 10.57
CA SER A 143 -9.83 20.48 11.76
C SER A 143 -8.98 19.25 12.12
N LYS A 144 -7.68 19.43 12.34
CA LYS A 144 -6.73 18.39 12.80
C LYS A 144 -6.81 17.07 12.02
N ILE A 145 -6.33 17.11 10.78
CA ILE A 145 -6.18 15.88 9.97
C ILE A 145 -4.89 15.14 10.35
N ASN A 146 -4.94 13.82 10.29
CA ASN A 146 -3.77 12.94 10.39
C ASN A 146 -3.61 12.16 9.10
N LEU A 147 -2.41 11.68 8.80
CA LEU A 147 -2.26 10.69 7.74
C LEU A 147 -2.49 9.27 8.26
N LEU A 148 -3.01 8.44 7.39
CA LEU A 148 -3.10 7.01 7.54
C LEU A 148 -2.37 6.40 6.34
N GLY A 149 -1.18 5.83 6.58
CA GLY A 149 -0.31 5.31 5.53
C GLY A 149 -0.46 3.81 5.35
N SER A 150 -0.58 3.37 4.10
CA SER A 150 -0.59 1.97 3.69
C SER A 150 0.48 1.69 2.62
N GLY A 151 0.84 0.44 2.48
CA GLY A 151 1.82 -0.03 1.53
C GLY A 151 3.11 -0.54 2.18
N GLY A 152 3.84 -1.37 1.43
CA GLY A 152 5.03 -2.06 1.95
C GLY A 152 6.16 -1.12 2.38
N ASN A 153 6.29 0.04 1.73
CA ASN A 153 7.35 0.99 2.04
C ASN A 153 7.13 1.69 3.39
N ILE A 154 5.92 2.19 3.66
CA ILE A 154 5.64 2.84 4.95
C ILE A 154 5.68 1.83 6.11
N ASN A 155 5.26 0.59 5.88
CA ASN A 155 5.39 -0.48 6.85
C ASN A 155 6.86 -0.79 7.19
N LYS A 156 7.76 -0.77 6.19
CA LYS A 156 9.21 -0.94 6.42
C LYS A 156 9.79 0.25 7.20
N LEU A 157 9.45 1.47 6.83
CA LEU A 157 9.87 2.68 7.56
C LEU A 157 9.39 2.68 9.01
N PHE A 158 8.16 2.21 9.24
CA PHE A 158 7.64 2.04 10.60
C PHE A 158 8.48 1.08 11.42
N LYS A 159 8.87 -0.07 10.84
CA LYS A 159 9.76 -1.04 11.50
C LYS A 159 11.15 -0.44 11.78
N LEU A 160 11.72 0.28 10.83
CA LEU A 160 13.04 0.90 10.97
C LEU A 160 13.08 2.01 12.02
N SER A 161 11.97 2.71 12.23
CA SER A 161 11.87 3.79 13.21
C SER A 161 11.79 3.32 14.66
N ASN A 162 11.65 2.02 14.91
CA ASN A 162 11.41 1.44 16.23
C ASN A 162 10.19 2.06 16.96
N THR A 163 9.27 2.67 16.20
CA THR A 163 8.05 3.24 16.76
C THR A 163 7.15 2.13 17.30
N LYS A 164 6.65 2.30 18.52
CA LYS A 164 5.76 1.33 19.16
C LYS A 164 4.46 1.19 18.39
N GLU A 165 3.90 -0.01 18.36
CA GLU A 165 2.61 -0.27 17.73
C GLU A 165 1.51 0.67 18.26
N GLY A 166 0.61 1.12 17.38
CA GLY A 166 -0.42 2.11 17.70
C GLY A 166 0.08 3.57 17.85
N LYS A 167 1.39 3.80 17.83
CA LYS A 167 1.95 5.16 17.80
C LYS A 167 2.23 5.60 16.37
N PRO A 168 2.04 6.90 16.04
CA PRO A 168 2.28 7.39 14.69
C PRO A 168 3.77 7.65 14.43
N LEU A 169 4.17 7.56 13.17
CA LEU A 169 5.41 8.15 12.67
C LEU A 169 5.25 9.67 12.60
N MET A 170 6.23 10.39 13.12
CA MET A 170 6.24 11.85 13.04
C MET A 170 6.85 12.31 11.71
N PHE A 171 6.43 13.47 11.21
CA PHE A 171 7.02 14.09 10.03
C PHE A 171 8.55 14.14 10.09
N ILE A 172 9.08 14.55 11.25
CA ILE A 172 10.53 14.66 11.44
C ILE A 172 11.25 13.32 11.24
N THR A 173 10.67 12.23 11.72
CA THR A 173 11.24 10.88 11.56
C THR A 173 11.31 10.48 10.09
N LEU A 174 10.22 10.69 9.33
CA LEU A 174 10.20 10.38 7.90
C LEU A 174 11.16 11.29 7.11
N ASN A 175 11.24 12.56 7.47
CA ASN A 175 12.17 13.50 6.83
C ASN A 175 13.64 13.13 7.14
N THR A 176 13.94 12.68 8.35
CA THR A 176 15.29 12.18 8.69
C THR A 176 15.67 11.00 7.81
N PHE A 177 14.80 9.99 7.65
CA PHE A 177 15.04 8.87 6.72
C PHE A 177 15.22 9.35 5.29
N TYR A 178 14.39 10.30 4.83
CA TYR A 178 14.49 10.84 3.48
C TYR A 178 15.84 11.49 3.23
N GLN A 179 16.29 12.36 4.14
CA GLN A 179 17.60 13.04 4.02
C GLN A 179 18.77 12.04 4.09
N GLU A 180 18.65 11.02 4.94
CA GLU A 180 19.68 10.00 5.06
C GLU A 180 19.75 9.11 3.82
N PHE A 181 18.61 8.61 3.34
CA PHE A 181 18.56 7.76 2.14
C PHE A 181 19.00 8.49 0.86
N LYS A 182 18.84 9.81 0.79
CA LYS A 182 19.39 10.60 -0.31
C LYS A 182 20.91 10.66 -0.34
N LYS A 183 21.56 10.53 0.80
CA LYS A 183 23.03 10.66 0.93
C LYS A 183 23.78 9.35 0.71
N ILE A 184 23.11 8.23 0.76
CA ILE A 184 23.69 6.89 0.67
C ILE A 184 23.28 6.20 -0.62
N SER A 185 24.14 5.30 -1.11
CA SER A 185 23.89 4.52 -2.33
C SER A 185 22.78 3.49 -2.14
N TYR A 186 22.35 2.88 -3.24
CA TYR A 186 21.39 1.76 -3.24
C TYR A 186 21.91 0.59 -2.40
N GLU A 187 23.19 0.22 -2.60
CA GLU A 187 23.84 -0.88 -1.89
C GLU A 187 23.96 -0.58 -0.39
N GLU A 188 24.31 0.65 -0.02
CA GLU A 188 24.38 1.07 1.37
C GLU A 188 23.00 1.01 2.05
N ARG A 189 21.91 1.34 1.33
CA ARG A 189 20.54 1.18 1.87
C ARG A 189 20.22 -0.28 2.17
N ILE A 190 20.63 -1.21 1.30
CA ILE A 190 20.46 -2.65 1.53
C ILE A 190 21.23 -3.09 2.77
N LEU A 191 22.53 -2.79 2.83
CA LEU A 191 23.40 -3.27 3.89
C LEU A 191 23.06 -2.63 5.25
N LYS A 192 22.92 -1.31 5.29
CA LYS A 192 22.72 -0.57 6.56
C LYS A 192 21.34 -0.78 7.16
N TYR A 193 20.29 -0.86 6.32
CA TYR A 193 18.91 -0.94 6.78
C TYR A 193 18.25 -2.30 6.55
N ASN A 194 19.02 -3.27 6.09
CA ASN A 194 18.53 -4.61 5.76
C ASN A 194 17.26 -4.51 4.89
N LEU A 195 17.38 -3.77 3.77
CA LEU A 195 16.32 -3.64 2.78
C LEU A 195 16.45 -4.75 1.76
N ASN A 196 15.33 -5.30 1.33
CA ASN A 196 15.30 -6.18 0.17
C ASN A 196 15.65 -5.39 -1.09
N LEU A 197 16.17 -6.06 -2.13
CA LEU A 197 16.56 -5.46 -3.40
C LEU A 197 15.42 -4.63 -4.03
N ASP A 198 14.21 -5.20 -4.06
CA ASP A 198 12.98 -4.58 -4.58
C ASP A 198 12.44 -3.43 -3.72
N ARG A 199 13.10 -3.15 -2.57
CA ARG A 199 12.69 -2.10 -1.63
C ARG A 199 13.65 -0.94 -1.59
N ALA A 200 14.94 -1.20 -1.76
CA ALA A 200 16.00 -0.22 -1.59
C ALA A 200 15.95 0.94 -2.62
N ASP A 201 15.39 0.70 -3.80
CA ASP A 201 15.18 1.71 -4.83
C ASP A 201 13.86 2.49 -4.64
N VAL A 202 12.78 1.80 -4.29
CA VAL A 202 11.43 2.39 -4.21
C VAL A 202 11.11 3.08 -2.89
N ILE A 203 11.91 2.89 -1.84
CA ILE A 203 11.65 3.46 -0.51
C ILE A 203 11.80 4.99 -0.50
N LEU A 204 12.75 5.53 -1.27
CA LEU A 204 12.98 6.98 -1.37
C LEU A 204 11.84 7.70 -2.10
N PRO A 205 11.38 7.25 -3.29
CA PRO A 205 10.14 7.73 -3.90
C PRO A 205 8.92 7.66 -2.98
N ALA A 206 8.75 6.57 -2.24
CA ALA A 206 7.64 6.45 -1.29
C ALA A 206 7.71 7.51 -0.19
N LEU A 207 8.88 7.73 0.40
CA LEU A 207 9.10 8.81 1.38
C LEU A 207 8.71 10.17 0.84
N GLU A 208 9.10 10.48 -0.40
CA GLU A 208 8.75 11.75 -1.05
C GLU A 208 7.24 11.94 -1.15
N ILE A 209 6.50 10.91 -1.57
CA ILE A 209 5.04 10.95 -1.66
C ILE A 209 4.42 11.23 -0.28
N PHE A 210 4.84 10.50 0.76
CA PHE A 210 4.32 10.69 2.12
C PHE A 210 4.65 12.07 2.69
N LEU A 211 5.87 12.57 2.48
CA LEU A 211 6.28 13.90 2.95
C LEU A 211 5.50 15.03 2.26
N LYS A 212 5.27 14.92 0.94
CA LYS A 212 4.42 15.85 0.20
C LYS A 212 2.97 15.80 0.72
N ALA A 213 2.42 14.61 0.92
CA ALA A 213 1.07 14.45 1.45
C ALA A 213 0.91 15.06 2.86
N LEU A 214 1.89 14.87 3.75
CA LEU A 214 1.94 15.50 5.06
C LEU A 214 1.96 17.03 4.94
N LYS A 215 2.85 17.56 4.09
CA LYS A 215 2.99 19.02 3.88
C LYS A 215 1.69 19.64 3.36
N TRP A 216 1.08 19.07 2.33
CA TRP A 216 -0.10 19.62 1.68
C TRP A 216 -1.38 19.49 2.52
N SER A 217 -1.49 18.44 3.33
CA SER A 217 -2.63 18.26 4.22
C SER A 217 -2.51 19.02 5.54
N GLY A 218 -1.32 19.53 5.87
CA GLY A 218 -1.04 20.13 7.19
C GLY A 218 -0.93 19.12 8.33
N ALA A 219 -0.89 17.82 8.02
CA ALA A 219 -0.71 16.78 9.01
C ALA A 219 0.76 16.69 9.46
N SER A 220 0.98 16.41 10.76
CA SER A 220 2.32 16.27 11.32
C SER A 220 2.76 14.83 11.57
N LYS A 221 1.88 13.88 11.33
CA LYS A 221 2.11 12.46 11.69
C LYS A 221 1.33 11.50 10.79
N VAL A 222 1.88 10.28 10.63
CA VAL A 222 1.30 9.16 9.89
C VAL A 222 1.06 8.00 10.83
N TYR A 223 -0.17 7.54 10.92
CA TYR A 223 -0.48 6.24 11.51
C TYR A 223 -0.25 5.16 10.47
N VAL A 224 0.38 4.09 10.86
CA VAL A 224 0.69 2.94 9.98
C VAL A 224 0.05 1.70 10.59
N PRO A 225 -1.21 1.41 10.24
CA PRO A 225 -1.87 0.20 10.72
C PRO A 225 -1.25 -1.02 10.04
N LYS A 226 -1.08 -2.10 10.79
CA LYS A 226 -0.63 -3.39 10.25
C LYS A 226 -1.75 -4.13 9.51
N ILE A 227 -2.72 -3.42 8.99
CA ILE A 227 -3.91 -3.96 8.33
C ILE A 227 -3.87 -3.53 6.87
N GLY A 228 -3.93 -4.49 5.96
CA GLY A 228 -3.91 -4.28 4.52
C GLY A 228 -5.19 -4.74 3.84
N LEU A 229 -5.18 -4.71 2.50
CA LEU A 229 -6.27 -5.18 1.65
C LEU A 229 -6.66 -6.64 1.96
N SER A 230 -5.68 -7.51 2.22
CA SER A 230 -5.88 -8.91 2.58
C SER A 230 -6.74 -9.09 3.82
N ASP A 231 -6.50 -8.30 4.87
CA ASP A 231 -7.27 -8.36 6.12
C ASP A 231 -8.73 -7.96 5.90
N GLY A 232 -8.93 -6.92 5.08
CA GLY A 232 -10.27 -6.50 4.66
C GLY A 232 -11.01 -7.57 3.86
N MET A 233 -10.32 -8.25 2.95
CA MET A 233 -10.88 -9.34 2.16
C MET A 233 -11.26 -10.53 3.04
N VAL A 234 -10.40 -10.93 3.97
CA VAL A 234 -10.71 -12.00 4.95
C VAL A 234 -11.95 -11.63 5.75
N LYS A 235 -12.07 -10.40 6.24
CA LYS A 235 -13.24 -9.95 7.01
C LYS A 235 -14.53 -9.93 6.17
N VAL A 236 -14.47 -9.49 4.92
CA VAL A 236 -15.61 -9.51 3.99
C VAL A 236 -16.04 -10.96 3.70
N MET A 237 -15.06 -11.85 3.48
CA MET A 237 -15.33 -13.27 3.27
C MET A 237 -15.91 -13.90 4.52
N TYR A 238 -15.35 -13.66 5.70
CA TYR A 238 -15.87 -14.17 6.96
C TYR A 238 -17.34 -13.80 7.18
N LYS A 239 -17.70 -12.52 7.02
CA LYS A 239 -19.08 -12.03 7.13
C LYS A 239 -20.03 -12.65 6.09
N LYS A 240 -19.53 -13.03 4.91
CA LYS A 240 -20.36 -13.67 3.88
C LYS A 240 -20.72 -15.12 4.23
N TYR A 241 -19.84 -15.81 4.93
CA TYR A 241 -20.04 -17.23 5.29
C TYR A 241 -20.52 -17.45 6.74
N ASN A 242 -20.50 -16.38 7.55
CA ASN A 242 -21.02 -16.35 8.93
C ASN A 242 -21.88 -15.08 9.08
N PRO A 243 -23.12 -15.08 8.52
CA PRO A 243 -24.03 -13.94 8.56
C PRO A 243 -24.52 -13.60 9.98
#